data_e7afa5bcad20808c59025ca9b07745d2
#
_entry.id   e7afa5bcad20808c59025ca9b07745d2
#
_cell.length_a   1.000
_cell.length_b   1.000
_cell.length_c   1.000
_cell.angle_alpha   90.00
_cell.angle_beta   90.00
_cell.angle_gamma   90.00
#
_symmetry.space_group_name_H-M   'P 1'
#
loop_
_entity.id
_entity.type
_entity.pdbx_description
1 polymer ?
#
loop_
_entity_poly.entity_id
_entity_poly.type
_entity_poly.pdbx_seq_one_letter_code
_entity_poly.pdbx_strand_id
1 'polypeptide(L)'
;EMRPGDWSSDVCSSDLKSMTTKKKIVFVVNPISGTQGKRAILKWIDERINRTLYDYTIVKTQYAGHAEKIAATAAKEKVDIVVAIGGDGTINEIGRALIHTDTALGIIPCGSGNGLARHLQIPLEPKAAIDIINESSVACIDYGKINNIPFFCTCGVGFDAFVSLKFADSGKRGLLTYLENTLHESLSYKPETYEIENEEGTVKYKAFLIACGNASQYGNNAYIAPQASLTDGLMDVTILEPFTVLDVPSLSFQLFNKTIDQNSRIKTFRTKKIKIHRSKPGVMHYDGDPIMGGKDIEVELIPHGLNIIVSDKKKENEPFSLLQQISEIFSGMKPKAETFAFRHSHLFELNKSLLRRLSKKIGRASCRERV
;
A
#
# COMPACT_ATOMS: atom_id res chain seq x y z
N GLU A 1 19.90 79.08 30.20
CA GLU A 1 19.65 79.01 28.75
C GLU A 1 20.23 77.67 28.18
N MET A 2 19.37 76.68 28.06
CA MET A 2 19.74 75.43 27.44
C MET A 2 19.00 75.27 26.11
N ARG A 3 19.74 75.10 25.04
CA ARG A 3 19.20 74.74 23.70
C ARG A 3 18.85 73.31 23.64
N PRO A 4 17.77 72.86 22.92
CA PRO A 4 17.41 71.47 22.79
C PRO A 4 18.35 70.78 21.83
N GLY A 5 18.89 69.66 22.30
CA GLY A 5 19.75 68.79 21.52
C GLY A 5 18.98 67.89 20.61
N ASP A 6 19.60 67.60 19.49
CA ASP A 6 19.19 66.68 18.39
C ASP A 6 18.80 65.26 18.86
N TRP A 7 17.62 64.90 18.49
CA TRP A 7 17.22 63.45 18.49
C TRP A 7 17.60 62.85 17.17
N SER A 8 18.75 62.16 17.12
CA SER A 8 19.06 61.27 16.06
C SER A 8 18.13 60.05 16.22
N SER A 9 17.20 59.91 15.30
CA SER A 9 16.37 58.73 15.14
C SER A 9 17.23 57.58 14.67
N ASP A 10 17.76 56.80 15.60
CA ASP A 10 18.26 55.47 15.28
C ASP A 10 17.05 54.58 14.91
N VAL A 11 16.77 54.59 13.61
CA VAL A 11 15.91 53.58 13.00
C VAL A 11 16.65 52.24 13.12
N CYS A 12 16.32 51.51 14.17
CA CYS A 12 16.70 50.14 14.34
C CYS A 12 15.96 49.32 13.26
N SER A 13 16.57 49.19 12.09
CA SER A 13 16.11 48.29 11.03
C SER A 13 16.30 46.86 11.49
N SER A 14 15.36 46.37 12.28
CA SER A 14 15.20 44.97 12.59
C SER A 14 14.49 44.25 11.45
N ASP A 15 14.89 44.51 10.20
CA ASP A 15 14.59 43.64 9.06
C ASP A 15 15.56 42.46 9.02
N LEU A 16 15.63 41.70 10.09
CA LEU A 16 16.06 40.32 10.02
C LEU A 16 14.92 39.54 9.34
N LYS A 17 14.90 39.53 7.98
CA LYS A 17 14.28 38.49 7.23
C LYS A 17 14.85 37.18 7.78
N SER A 18 14.05 36.45 8.56
CA SER A 18 14.35 35.07 8.89
C SER A 18 14.56 34.34 7.55
N MET A 19 15.80 34.10 7.19
CA MET A 19 16.12 33.20 6.06
C MET A 19 15.59 31.83 6.48
N THR A 20 14.35 31.54 6.13
CA THR A 20 13.83 30.18 6.27
C THR A 20 14.72 29.29 5.42
N THR A 21 15.57 28.49 6.07
CA THR A 21 16.43 27.53 5.38
C THR A 21 15.52 26.59 4.62
N LYS A 22 15.76 26.47 3.30
CA LYS A 22 14.98 25.55 2.47
C LYS A 22 15.12 24.13 2.98
N LYS A 23 14.02 23.39 2.99
CA LYS A 23 14.03 21.96 3.28
C LYS A 23 14.72 21.19 2.15
N LYS A 24 15.44 20.14 2.49
CA LYS A 24 16.16 19.27 1.54
C LYS A 24 15.31 18.07 1.17
N ILE A 25 15.19 17.80 -0.13
CA ILE A 25 14.50 16.60 -0.66
C ILE A 25 15.45 15.76 -1.48
N VAL A 26 15.41 14.44 -1.26
CA VAL A 26 16.06 13.45 -2.13
C VAL A 26 14.99 12.61 -2.82
N PHE A 27 14.87 12.72 -4.14
CA PHE A 27 14.02 11.86 -4.96
C PHE A 27 14.79 10.59 -5.35
N VAL A 28 14.33 9.44 -4.89
CA VAL A 28 14.90 8.13 -5.21
C VAL A 28 14.07 7.46 -6.29
N VAL A 29 14.66 7.31 -7.47
CA VAL A 29 13.97 6.79 -8.66
C VAL A 29 14.36 5.35 -8.92
N ASN A 30 13.39 4.45 -8.88
CA ASN A 30 13.59 3.09 -9.38
C ASN A 30 13.27 3.05 -10.90
N PRO A 31 14.27 2.94 -11.77
CA PRO A 31 14.08 3.06 -13.22
C PRO A 31 13.27 1.92 -13.84
N ILE A 32 13.25 0.75 -13.19
CA ILE A 32 12.60 -0.46 -13.70
C ILE A 32 11.18 -0.66 -13.13
N SER A 33 10.74 0.14 -12.15
CA SER A 33 9.41 -0.01 -11.54
C SER A 33 8.30 0.53 -12.45
N GLY A 34 7.16 -0.18 -12.48
CA GLY A 34 5.93 0.27 -13.17
C GLY A 34 6.05 0.42 -14.69
N THR A 35 4.98 0.92 -15.30
CA THR A 35 4.86 1.10 -16.76
C THR A 35 4.97 2.56 -17.20
N GLN A 36 4.88 3.52 -16.27
CA GLN A 36 4.96 4.94 -16.58
C GLN A 36 6.39 5.40 -16.88
N GLY A 37 6.53 6.22 -17.91
CA GLY A 37 7.82 6.78 -18.32
C GLY A 37 8.42 7.69 -17.26
N LYS A 38 9.49 7.27 -16.59
CA LYS A 38 10.14 8.03 -15.52
C LYS A 38 10.63 9.41 -15.97
N ARG A 39 10.97 9.57 -17.27
CA ARG A 39 11.39 10.88 -17.82
C ARG A 39 10.32 11.95 -17.65
N ALA A 40 9.04 11.60 -17.86
CA ALA A 40 7.93 12.54 -17.67
C ALA A 40 7.79 12.95 -16.21
N ILE A 41 7.92 11.99 -15.27
CA ILE A 41 7.83 12.28 -13.83
C ILE A 41 8.96 13.24 -13.39
N LEU A 42 10.18 13.02 -13.86
CA LEU A 42 11.32 13.90 -13.56
C LEU A 42 11.09 15.32 -14.08
N LYS A 43 10.52 15.47 -15.29
CA LYS A 43 10.12 16.77 -15.82
C LYS A 43 9.05 17.45 -14.96
N TRP A 44 8.03 16.71 -14.52
CA TRP A 44 6.99 17.25 -13.64
C TRP A 44 7.50 17.65 -12.26
N ILE A 45 8.49 16.94 -11.71
CA ILE A 45 9.16 17.35 -10.48
C ILE A 45 9.82 18.71 -10.69
N ASP A 46 10.59 18.87 -11.79
CA ASP A 46 11.27 20.10 -12.11
C ASP A 46 10.33 21.30 -12.29
N GLU A 47 9.14 21.04 -12.90
CA GLU A 47 8.12 22.05 -13.17
C GLU A 47 7.25 22.41 -11.95
N ARG A 48 7.03 21.48 -11.00
CA ARG A 48 5.99 21.61 -9.96
C ARG A 48 6.53 21.73 -8.53
N ILE A 49 7.76 21.26 -8.25
CA ILE A 49 8.33 21.40 -6.90
C ILE A 49 8.55 22.88 -6.59
N ASN A 50 8.07 23.30 -5.42
CA ASN A 50 8.23 24.67 -4.94
C ASN A 50 9.67 24.95 -4.53
N ARG A 51 10.43 25.52 -5.44
CA ARG A 51 11.85 25.86 -5.24
C ARG A 51 12.11 26.97 -4.24
N THR A 52 11.09 27.65 -3.79
CA THR A 52 11.23 28.62 -2.68
C THR A 52 11.29 27.91 -1.33
N LEU A 53 10.64 26.73 -1.21
CA LEU A 53 10.59 25.93 0.00
C LEU A 53 11.64 24.83 0.02
N TYR A 54 12.04 24.31 -1.16
CA TYR A 54 12.83 23.10 -1.28
C TYR A 54 14.08 23.24 -2.15
N ASP A 55 15.15 22.64 -1.66
CA ASP A 55 16.30 22.22 -2.48
C ASP A 55 16.22 20.71 -2.67
N TYR A 56 16.35 20.22 -3.92
CA TYR A 56 16.20 18.79 -4.17
C TYR A 56 17.31 18.20 -5.03
N THR A 57 17.51 16.91 -4.82
CA THR A 57 18.39 16.07 -5.66
C THR A 57 17.63 14.84 -6.15
N ILE A 58 18.05 14.28 -7.29
CA ILE A 58 17.44 13.10 -7.88
C ILE A 58 18.50 12.00 -8.01
N VAL A 59 18.26 10.85 -7.38
CA VAL A 59 19.17 9.70 -7.40
C VAL A 59 18.45 8.49 -7.99
N LYS A 60 19.08 7.79 -8.93
CA LYS A 60 18.53 6.56 -9.52
C LYS A 60 19.09 5.33 -8.81
N THR A 61 18.22 4.37 -8.50
CA THR A 61 18.67 3.07 -7.99
C THR A 61 19.33 2.26 -9.11
N GLN A 62 20.28 1.42 -8.75
CA GLN A 62 21.07 0.60 -9.68
C GLN A 62 20.83 -0.90 -9.47
N TYR A 63 20.44 -1.32 -8.25
CA TYR A 63 20.23 -2.70 -7.85
C TYR A 63 19.22 -2.76 -6.70
N ALA A 64 18.70 -3.95 -6.38
CA ALA A 64 17.82 -4.18 -5.25
C ALA A 64 18.54 -3.87 -3.92
N GLY A 65 17.87 -3.17 -3.00
CA GLY A 65 18.47 -2.67 -1.75
C GLY A 65 19.25 -1.35 -1.90
N HIS A 66 19.37 -0.78 -3.11
CA HIS A 66 20.06 0.51 -3.28
C HIS A 66 19.25 1.68 -2.75
N ALA A 67 17.91 1.62 -2.84
CA ALA A 67 17.04 2.66 -2.30
C ALA A 67 17.18 2.78 -0.77
N GLU A 68 17.33 1.67 -0.05
CA GLU A 68 17.59 1.64 1.38
C GLU A 68 18.91 2.35 1.74
N LYS A 69 19.99 2.08 0.99
CA LYS A 69 21.30 2.72 1.22
C LYS A 69 21.27 4.24 0.98
N ILE A 70 20.57 4.66 -0.09
CA ILE A 70 20.39 6.08 -0.41
C ILE A 70 19.62 6.77 0.72
N ALA A 71 18.51 6.18 1.16
CA ALA A 71 17.68 6.71 2.23
C ALA A 71 18.43 6.76 3.58
N ALA A 72 19.19 5.72 3.92
CA ALA A 72 20.02 5.71 5.13
C ALA A 72 21.09 6.80 5.14
N THR A 73 21.70 7.07 3.97
CA THR A 73 22.67 8.17 3.81
C THR A 73 21.97 9.52 3.97
N ALA A 74 20.83 9.71 3.30
CA ALA A 74 20.05 10.93 3.41
C ALA A 74 19.59 11.22 4.85
N ALA A 75 19.15 10.22 5.59
CA ALA A 75 18.77 10.36 7.00
C ALA A 75 19.97 10.78 7.87
N LYS A 76 21.16 10.19 7.66
CA LYS A 76 22.39 10.60 8.36
C LYS A 76 22.79 12.03 8.06
N GLU A 77 22.55 12.49 6.83
CA GLU A 77 22.79 13.87 6.38
C GLU A 77 21.69 14.83 6.77
N LYS A 78 20.69 14.37 7.55
CA LYS A 78 19.54 15.16 8.02
C LYS A 78 18.78 15.81 6.87
N VAL A 79 18.53 15.05 5.82
CA VAL A 79 17.61 15.43 4.75
C VAL A 79 16.19 15.42 5.30
N ASP A 80 15.39 16.42 4.99
CA ASP A 80 14.03 16.54 5.54
C ASP A 80 13.08 15.48 4.95
N ILE A 81 13.19 15.21 3.65
CA ILE A 81 12.26 14.32 2.95
C ILE A 81 13.03 13.43 1.96
N VAL A 82 12.77 12.12 2.01
CA VAL A 82 13.17 11.17 0.96
C VAL A 82 11.94 10.69 0.22
N VAL A 83 11.87 10.95 -1.08
CA VAL A 83 10.70 10.61 -1.91
C VAL A 83 10.96 9.35 -2.72
N ALA A 84 10.13 8.32 -2.50
CA ALA A 84 10.12 7.11 -3.28
C ALA A 84 9.38 7.31 -4.62
N ILE A 85 10.07 7.18 -5.75
CA ILE A 85 9.48 7.12 -7.09
C ILE A 85 9.56 5.67 -7.57
N GLY A 86 8.56 4.87 -7.16
CA GLY A 86 8.61 3.42 -7.35
C GLY A 86 7.32 2.70 -6.98
N GLY A 87 7.40 1.40 -6.85
CA GLY A 87 6.34 0.54 -6.30
C GLY A 87 6.58 0.19 -4.84
N ASP A 88 5.77 -0.74 -4.32
CA ASP A 88 5.75 -1.14 -2.91
C ASP A 88 7.13 -1.56 -2.39
N GLY A 89 7.92 -2.32 -3.16
CA GLY A 89 9.28 -2.71 -2.77
C GLY A 89 10.23 -1.51 -2.61
N THR A 90 10.15 -0.49 -3.48
CA THR A 90 10.97 0.73 -3.34
C THR A 90 10.56 1.53 -2.11
N ILE A 91 9.24 1.59 -1.83
CA ILE A 91 8.69 2.25 -0.65
C ILE A 91 9.16 1.52 0.61
N ASN A 92 9.12 0.18 0.61
CA ASN A 92 9.58 -0.64 1.73
C ASN A 92 11.09 -0.46 1.99
N GLU A 93 11.94 -0.52 0.94
CA GLU A 93 13.39 -0.27 1.08
C GLU A 93 13.69 1.09 1.73
N ILE A 94 13.05 2.16 1.27
CA ILE A 94 13.24 3.51 1.82
C ILE A 94 12.67 3.60 3.23
N GLY A 95 11.44 3.13 3.44
CA GLY A 95 10.77 3.18 4.73
C GLY A 95 11.58 2.51 5.83
N ARG A 96 12.16 1.33 5.56
CA ARG A 96 13.02 0.62 6.53
C ARG A 96 14.22 1.44 6.99
N ALA A 97 14.83 2.20 6.07
CA ALA A 97 15.96 3.06 6.40
C ALA A 97 15.57 4.31 7.19
N LEU A 98 14.31 4.72 7.12
CA LEU A 98 13.79 5.94 7.76
C LEU A 98 13.09 5.67 9.09
N ILE A 99 12.91 4.41 9.50
CA ILE A 99 12.32 4.05 10.79
C ILE A 99 13.08 4.75 11.93
N HIS A 100 12.33 5.44 12.81
CA HIS A 100 12.86 6.20 13.96
C HIS A 100 13.88 7.28 13.58
N THR A 101 13.74 7.89 12.39
CA THR A 101 14.50 9.07 11.99
C THR A 101 13.59 10.29 11.85
N ASP A 102 14.17 11.47 11.85
CA ASP A 102 13.42 12.73 11.61
C ASP A 102 13.05 12.93 10.12
N THR A 103 13.70 12.18 9.22
CA THR A 103 13.47 12.27 7.78
C THR A 103 12.12 11.67 7.40
N ALA A 104 11.28 12.41 6.68
CA ALA A 104 9.98 11.94 6.25
C ALA A 104 10.05 11.19 4.91
N LEU A 105 9.24 10.13 4.78
CA LEU A 105 9.01 9.41 3.51
C LEU A 105 7.96 10.14 2.68
N GLY A 106 8.28 10.56 1.47
CA GLY A 106 7.32 10.98 0.45
C GLY A 106 7.08 9.85 -0.57
N ILE A 107 5.92 9.80 -1.20
CA ILE A 107 5.58 8.75 -2.17
C ILE A 107 5.07 9.35 -3.48
N ILE A 108 5.70 8.99 -4.60
CA ILE A 108 5.15 9.12 -5.95
C ILE A 108 4.94 7.70 -6.48
N PRO A 109 3.69 7.18 -6.41
CA PRO A 109 3.43 5.77 -6.67
C PRO A 109 3.55 5.45 -8.15
N CYS A 110 4.34 4.43 -8.48
CA CYS A 110 4.59 3.98 -9.85
C CYS A 110 4.47 2.46 -10.00
N GLY A 111 4.16 1.74 -8.93
CA GLY A 111 3.99 0.30 -8.94
C GLY A 111 2.63 -0.15 -9.47
N SER A 112 2.41 -1.46 -9.50
CA SER A 112 1.11 -2.05 -9.85
C SER A 112 0.18 -2.15 -8.63
N GLY A 113 0.70 -2.36 -7.42
CA GLY A 113 -0.08 -2.51 -6.18
C GLY A 113 -0.34 -1.17 -5.50
N ASN A 114 0.73 -0.51 -5.12
CA ASN A 114 0.77 0.76 -4.40
C ASN A 114 -0.08 0.74 -3.11
N GLY A 115 0.07 -0.32 -2.30
CA GLY A 115 -0.77 -0.60 -1.14
C GLY A 115 -0.75 0.53 -0.12
N LEU A 116 0.44 0.97 0.34
CA LEU A 116 0.59 2.05 1.30
C LEU A 116 0.10 3.39 0.76
N ALA A 117 0.43 3.72 -0.49
CA ALA A 117 -0.03 4.97 -1.12
C ALA A 117 -1.57 5.02 -1.21
N ARG A 118 -2.20 3.90 -1.59
CA ARG A 118 -3.67 3.81 -1.67
C ARG A 118 -4.33 3.89 -0.29
N HIS A 119 -3.76 3.25 0.73
CA HIS A 119 -4.28 3.35 2.10
C HIS A 119 -4.22 4.81 2.60
N LEU A 120 -3.12 5.50 2.36
CA LEU A 120 -2.94 6.92 2.70
C LEU A 120 -3.66 7.89 1.76
N GLN A 121 -4.41 7.36 0.77
CA GLN A 121 -5.12 8.15 -0.24
C GLN A 121 -4.21 9.09 -1.06
N ILE A 122 -2.92 8.74 -1.18
CA ILE A 122 -1.99 9.45 -2.07
C ILE A 122 -2.40 9.18 -3.52
N PRO A 123 -2.61 10.21 -4.34
CA PRO A 123 -3.00 10.05 -5.74
C PRO A 123 -2.02 9.21 -6.54
N LEU A 124 -2.53 8.31 -7.38
CA LEU A 124 -1.71 7.51 -8.30
C LEU A 124 -1.23 8.33 -9.51
N GLU A 125 -1.81 9.50 -9.75
CA GLU A 125 -1.37 10.44 -10.75
C GLU A 125 -0.15 11.20 -10.23
N PRO A 126 1.02 11.11 -10.89
CA PRO A 126 2.27 11.64 -10.35
C PRO A 126 2.28 13.14 -10.08
N LYS A 127 1.58 13.94 -10.88
CA LYS A 127 1.51 15.39 -10.67
C LYS A 127 0.81 15.73 -9.37
N ALA A 128 -0.33 15.07 -9.11
CA ALA A 128 -1.08 15.26 -7.88
C ALA A 128 -0.30 14.74 -6.64
N ALA A 129 0.50 13.66 -6.79
CA ALA A 129 1.38 13.19 -5.74
C ALA A 129 2.51 14.20 -5.42
N ILE A 130 3.05 14.89 -6.44
CA ILE A 130 4.03 15.96 -6.26
C ILE A 130 3.41 17.15 -5.51
N ASP A 131 2.15 17.48 -5.78
CA ASP A 131 1.47 18.58 -5.08
C ASP A 131 1.31 18.29 -3.59
N ILE A 132 1.04 17.03 -3.20
CA ILE A 132 1.03 16.61 -1.78
C ILE A 132 2.41 16.78 -1.13
N ILE A 133 3.50 16.50 -1.84
CA ILE A 133 4.85 16.74 -1.32
C ILE A 133 5.07 18.23 -1.05
N ASN A 134 4.55 19.11 -1.89
CA ASN A 134 4.60 20.56 -1.66
C ASN A 134 3.79 21.03 -0.44
N GLU A 135 2.70 20.33 -0.07
CA GLU A 135 1.91 20.61 1.14
C GLU A 135 2.72 20.30 2.41
N SER A 136 3.61 19.31 2.36
CA SER A 136 4.59 18.99 3.43
C SER A 136 3.98 18.61 4.77
N SER A 137 2.74 18.14 4.81
CA SER A 137 2.14 17.62 6.03
C SER A 137 2.73 16.26 6.38
N VAL A 138 3.22 16.14 7.61
CA VAL A 138 3.87 14.93 8.11
C VAL A 138 2.97 14.25 9.12
N ALA A 139 2.68 12.97 8.89
CA ALA A 139 2.09 12.08 9.88
C ALA A 139 3.16 11.09 10.37
N CYS A 140 3.09 10.71 11.64
CA CYS A 140 3.91 9.63 12.17
C CYS A 140 3.05 8.36 12.22
N ILE A 141 3.43 7.34 11.44
CA ILE A 141 2.68 6.09 11.32
C ILE A 141 3.36 4.93 12.02
N ASP A 142 2.55 3.94 12.34
CA ASP A 142 2.98 2.66 12.87
C ASP A 142 3.60 1.79 11.78
N TYR A 143 4.41 0.81 12.16
CA TYR A 143 4.91 -0.22 11.27
C TYR A 143 4.93 -1.58 11.98
N GLY A 144 4.81 -2.64 11.21
CA GLY A 144 4.92 -3.99 11.76
C GLY A 144 6.30 -4.60 11.55
N LYS A 145 6.58 -5.65 12.32
CA LYS A 145 7.73 -6.54 12.11
C LYS A 145 7.27 -7.98 12.06
N ILE A 146 7.77 -8.73 11.08
CA ILE A 146 7.67 -10.19 11.04
C ILE A 146 9.08 -10.79 11.18
N ASN A 147 9.35 -11.51 12.25
CA ASN A 147 10.69 -12.01 12.57
C ASN A 147 11.77 -10.92 12.44
N ASN A 148 11.55 -9.75 13.02
CA ASN A 148 12.40 -8.55 12.94
C ASN A 148 12.51 -7.88 11.57
N ILE A 149 11.80 -8.33 10.53
CA ILE A 149 11.77 -7.69 9.22
C ILE A 149 10.62 -6.68 9.21
N PRO A 150 10.88 -5.38 9.00
CA PRO A 150 9.83 -4.38 8.97
C PRO A 150 8.92 -4.50 7.76
N PHE A 151 7.62 -4.22 7.97
CA PHE A 151 6.61 -4.06 6.92
C PHE A 151 5.70 -2.87 7.23
N PHE A 152 5.11 -2.29 6.20
CA PHE A 152 4.27 -1.09 6.33
C PHE A 152 2.81 -1.35 5.96
N CYS A 153 2.57 -2.32 5.07
CA CYS A 153 1.22 -2.69 4.67
C CYS A 153 0.76 -3.97 5.36
N THR A 154 1.26 -5.10 4.91
CA THR A 154 0.79 -6.42 5.37
C THR A 154 1.94 -7.41 5.42
N CYS A 155 1.83 -8.37 6.33
CA CYS A 155 2.64 -9.58 6.29
C CYS A 155 1.74 -10.80 6.49
N GLY A 156 2.27 -11.99 6.21
CA GLY A 156 1.44 -13.17 6.40
C GLY A 156 2.10 -14.48 6.04
N VAL A 157 1.33 -15.56 6.27
CA VAL A 157 1.71 -16.94 5.99
C VAL A 157 0.56 -17.68 5.33
N GLY A 158 0.89 -18.72 4.60
CA GLY A 158 -0.11 -19.54 3.93
C GLY A 158 -0.21 -19.18 2.45
N PHE A 159 -1.42 -19.15 1.94
CA PHE A 159 -1.66 -18.97 0.52
C PHE A 159 -1.21 -17.61 -0.02
N ASP A 160 -1.35 -16.53 0.74
CA ASP A 160 -0.89 -15.19 0.33
C ASP A 160 0.64 -15.14 0.17
N ALA A 161 1.38 -15.79 1.06
CA ALA A 161 2.82 -15.93 0.94
C ALA A 161 3.22 -16.81 -0.27
N PHE A 162 2.44 -17.87 -0.54
CA PHE A 162 2.61 -18.70 -1.73
C PHE A 162 2.37 -17.91 -3.01
N VAL A 163 1.33 -17.06 -3.04
CA VAL A 163 1.04 -16.14 -4.15
C VAL A 163 2.18 -15.17 -4.37
N SER A 164 2.72 -14.57 -3.31
CA SER A 164 3.85 -13.65 -3.39
C SER A 164 5.10 -14.33 -3.98
N LEU A 165 5.40 -15.56 -3.57
CA LEU A 165 6.50 -16.35 -4.11
C LEU A 165 6.32 -16.62 -5.62
N LYS A 166 5.14 -17.09 -6.02
CA LYS A 166 4.83 -17.37 -7.43
C LYS A 166 4.88 -16.09 -8.29
N PHE A 167 4.44 -14.97 -7.75
CA PHE A 167 4.52 -13.68 -8.43
C PHE A 167 5.97 -13.22 -8.64
N ALA A 168 6.82 -13.37 -7.63
CA ALA A 168 8.24 -13.06 -7.73
C ALA A 168 8.93 -13.92 -8.81
N ASP A 169 8.62 -15.20 -8.87
CA ASP A 169 9.19 -16.16 -9.85
C ASP A 169 8.69 -15.93 -11.29
N SER A 170 7.45 -15.45 -11.46
CA SER A 170 6.83 -15.35 -12.79
C SER A 170 7.41 -14.26 -13.68
N GLY A 171 8.07 -13.25 -13.12
CA GLY A 171 8.55 -12.07 -13.85
C GLY A 171 7.48 -11.26 -14.56
N LYS A 172 6.19 -11.64 -14.41
CA LYS A 172 5.03 -10.99 -15.05
C LYS A 172 4.58 -9.80 -14.20
N ARG A 173 4.23 -8.71 -14.87
CA ARG A 173 3.69 -7.52 -14.23
C ARG A 173 2.16 -7.50 -14.36
N GLY A 174 1.45 -7.32 -13.25
CA GLY A 174 0.00 -7.19 -13.23
C GLY A 174 -0.67 -8.17 -12.26
N LEU A 175 -1.04 -7.67 -11.08
CA LEU A 175 -1.64 -8.45 -10.00
C LEU A 175 -2.94 -9.16 -10.43
N LEU A 176 -3.77 -8.54 -11.27
CA LEU A 176 -5.07 -9.10 -11.66
C LEU A 176 -4.96 -10.35 -12.55
N THR A 177 -4.11 -10.32 -13.57
CA THR A 177 -3.86 -11.51 -14.43
C THR A 177 -3.25 -12.64 -13.62
N TYR A 178 -2.51 -12.28 -12.58
CA TYR A 178 -1.91 -13.24 -11.66
C TYR A 178 -2.94 -13.85 -10.72
N LEU A 179 -3.88 -13.07 -10.19
CA LEU A 179 -4.96 -13.56 -9.33
C LEU A 179 -5.85 -14.60 -10.04
N GLU A 180 -6.18 -14.39 -11.33
CA GLU A 180 -6.97 -15.36 -12.11
C GLU A 180 -6.25 -16.71 -12.27
N ASN A 181 -4.96 -16.70 -12.58
CA ASN A 181 -4.16 -17.92 -12.68
C ASN A 181 -3.97 -18.59 -11.30
N THR A 182 -3.84 -17.79 -10.25
CA THR A 182 -3.61 -18.28 -8.89
C THR A 182 -4.88 -18.85 -8.26
N LEU A 183 -6.07 -18.37 -8.64
CA LEU A 183 -7.35 -18.98 -8.23
C LEU A 183 -7.46 -20.44 -8.71
N HIS A 184 -6.95 -20.78 -9.88
CA HIS A 184 -6.86 -22.18 -10.31
C HIS A 184 -5.87 -23.01 -9.47
N GLU A 185 -4.77 -22.41 -9.04
CA GLU A 185 -3.79 -23.07 -8.15
C GLU A 185 -4.28 -23.13 -6.70
N SER A 186 -5.15 -22.22 -6.26
CA SER A 186 -5.73 -22.22 -4.91
C SER A 186 -6.49 -23.51 -4.59
N LEU A 187 -7.08 -24.13 -5.60
CA LEU A 187 -7.79 -25.40 -5.43
C LEU A 187 -6.85 -26.57 -5.09
N SER A 188 -5.57 -26.47 -5.41
CA SER A 188 -4.54 -27.45 -5.07
C SER A 188 -3.81 -27.13 -3.75
N TYR A 189 -3.93 -25.90 -3.22
CA TYR A 189 -3.31 -25.51 -1.97
C TYR A 189 -4.02 -26.15 -0.78
N LYS A 190 -3.24 -26.81 0.08
CA LYS A 190 -3.79 -27.49 1.27
C LYS A 190 -3.69 -26.54 2.47
N PRO A 191 -4.82 -26.18 3.11
CA PRO A 191 -4.82 -25.44 4.35
C PRO A 191 -3.98 -26.14 5.42
N GLU A 192 -3.18 -25.36 6.15
CA GLU A 192 -2.34 -25.86 7.24
C GLU A 192 -2.99 -25.55 8.60
N THR A 193 -2.54 -26.27 9.64
CA THR A 193 -2.92 -25.98 11.01
C THR A 193 -1.84 -25.09 11.63
N TYR A 194 -2.26 -23.94 12.15
CA TYR A 194 -1.44 -22.98 12.87
C TYR A 194 -1.92 -22.87 14.30
N GLU A 195 -0.98 -22.72 15.22
CA GLU A 195 -1.26 -22.35 16.59
C GLU A 195 -0.86 -20.88 16.76
N ILE A 196 -1.83 -20.06 17.16
CA ILE A 196 -1.66 -18.61 17.32
C ILE A 196 -1.73 -18.28 18.80
N GLU A 197 -0.67 -17.69 19.34
CA GLU A 197 -0.57 -17.16 20.68
C GLU A 197 -0.66 -15.64 20.62
N ASN A 198 -1.56 -15.04 21.40
CA ASN A 198 -1.68 -13.61 21.65
C ASN A 198 -1.89 -13.34 23.14
N GLU A 199 -2.20 -12.10 23.52
CA GLU A 199 -2.44 -11.70 24.90
C GLU A 199 -3.65 -12.43 25.56
N GLU A 200 -4.60 -12.92 24.77
CA GLU A 200 -5.81 -13.61 25.21
C GLU A 200 -5.60 -15.12 25.40
N GLY A 201 -4.50 -15.66 24.89
CA GLY A 201 -4.14 -17.07 24.98
C GLY A 201 -3.71 -17.70 23.67
N THR A 202 -3.82 -19.02 23.60
CA THR A 202 -3.38 -19.81 22.45
C THR A 202 -4.57 -20.54 21.82
N VAL A 203 -4.75 -20.34 20.50
CA VAL A 203 -5.83 -20.96 19.73
C VAL A 203 -5.28 -21.63 18.47
N LYS A 204 -5.82 -22.82 18.14
CA LYS A 204 -5.47 -23.54 16.91
C LYS A 204 -6.47 -23.23 15.81
N TYR A 205 -5.95 -22.83 14.65
CA TYR A 205 -6.73 -22.58 13.45
C TYR A 205 -6.27 -23.48 12.31
N LYS A 206 -7.22 -24.12 11.63
CA LYS A 206 -6.95 -24.65 10.30
C LYS A 206 -7.19 -23.51 9.30
N ALA A 207 -6.12 -22.97 8.74
CA ALA A 207 -6.21 -21.77 7.91
C ALA A 207 -5.65 -21.99 6.50
N PHE A 208 -6.28 -21.30 5.56
CA PHE A 208 -5.79 -21.18 4.19
C PHE A 208 -4.72 -20.06 4.09
N LEU A 209 -4.94 -18.96 4.80
CA LEU A 209 -3.97 -17.90 5.01
C LEU A 209 -4.16 -17.23 6.38
N ILE A 210 -3.11 -16.60 6.87
CA ILE A 210 -3.14 -15.69 8.02
C ILE A 210 -2.42 -14.42 7.56
N ALA A 211 -3.14 -13.30 7.48
CA ALA A 211 -2.62 -12.00 7.14
C ALA A 211 -2.66 -11.07 8.35
N CYS A 212 -1.59 -10.34 8.57
CA CYS A 212 -1.49 -9.29 9.59
C CYS A 212 -1.37 -7.95 8.88
N GLY A 213 -2.39 -7.11 9.01
CA GLY A 213 -2.48 -5.81 8.37
C GLY A 213 -2.14 -4.66 9.31
N ASN A 214 -1.12 -3.88 8.96
CA ASN A 214 -0.90 -2.52 9.46
C ASN A 214 -1.68 -1.53 8.58
N ALA A 215 -1.72 -1.78 7.27
CA ALA A 215 -2.57 -1.09 6.31
C ALA A 215 -3.70 -2.00 5.82
N SER A 216 -4.75 -1.41 5.24
CA SER A 216 -6.01 -2.11 4.94
C SER A 216 -5.95 -3.07 3.76
N GLN A 217 -4.91 -3.02 2.91
CA GLN A 217 -4.92 -3.71 1.63
C GLN A 217 -3.55 -4.21 1.19
N TYR A 218 -3.54 -5.26 0.36
CA TYR A 218 -2.35 -5.72 -0.35
C TYR A 218 -1.91 -4.77 -1.49
N GLY A 219 -2.79 -3.87 -1.93
CA GLY A 219 -2.70 -3.06 -3.12
C GLY A 219 -3.84 -3.33 -4.10
N ASN A 220 -3.97 -2.53 -5.16
CA ASN A 220 -5.03 -2.65 -6.18
C ASN A 220 -6.45 -2.76 -5.60
N ASN A 221 -6.71 -2.14 -4.46
CA ASN A 221 -7.99 -2.20 -3.73
C ASN A 221 -8.38 -3.62 -3.26
N ALA A 222 -7.41 -4.51 -3.06
CA ALA A 222 -7.63 -5.82 -2.43
C ALA A 222 -7.52 -5.69 -0.91
N TYR A 223 -8.64 -5.42 -0.24
CA TYR A 223 -8.74 -5.09 1.18
C TYR A 223 -8.82 -6.32 2.05
N ILE A 224 -7.69 -6.77 2.58
CA ILE A 224 -7.62 -7.94 3.48
C ILE A 224 -7.88 -7.57 4.96
N ALA A 225 -7.60 -6.34 5.33
CA ALA A 225 -7.82 -5.80 6.67
C ALA A 225 -8.56 -4.44 6.57
N PRO A 226 -9.86 -4.42 6.20
CA PRO A 226 -10.59 -3.19 5.86
C PRO A 226 -10.59 -2.13 6.96
N GLN A 227 -10.48 -2.55 8.23
CA GLN A 227 -10.54 -1.70 9.42
C GLN A 227 -9.17 -1.26 9.91
N ALA A 228 -8.07 -1.69 9.28
CA ALA A 228 -6.71 -1.36 9.72
C ALA A 228 -6.45 0.14 9.71
N SER A 229 -5.75 0.60 10.74
CA SER A 229 -5.33 1.98 10.93
C SER A 229 -3.82 2.05 11.13
N LEU A 230 -3.16 3.01 10.49
CA LEU A 230 -1.72 3.20 10.62
C LEU A 230 -1.29 3.96 11.89
N THR A 231 -2.22 4.28 12.80
CA THR A 231 -1.92 5.20 13.92
C THR A 231 -2.57 4.79 15.25
N ASP A 232 -3.15 3.59 15.34
CA ASP A 232 -3.85 3.16 16.54
C ASP A 232 -3.07 2.13 17.40
N GLY A 233 -1.86 1.77 16.97
CA GLY A 233 -0.97 0.86 17.69
C GLY A 233 -1.41 -0.60 17.66
N LEU A 234 -2.31 -0.99 16.74
CA LEU A 234 -2.85 -2.33 16.60
C LEU A 234 -2.72 -2.84 15.16
N MET A 235 -2.43 -4.12 14.99
CA MET A 235 -2.55 -4.80 13.70
C MET A 235 -3.86 -5.56 13.62
N ASP A 236 -4.45 -5.59 12.45
CA ASP A 236 -5.64 -6.40 12.14
C ASP A 236 -5.20 -7.77 11.63
N VAL A 237 -5.50 -8.81 12.39
CA VAL A 237 -5.22 -10.20 11.99
C VAL A 237 -6.43 -10.77 11.29
N THR A 238 -6.25 -11.21 10.06
CA THR A 238 -7.28 -11.83 9.23
C THR A 238 -6.90 -13.29 8.95
N ILE A 239 -7.74 -14.22 9.37
CA ILE A 239 -7.56 -15.65 9.17
C ILE A 239 -8.65 -16.12 8.20
N LEU A 240 -8.25 -16.63 7.05
CA LEU A 240 -9.16 -17.30 6.12
C LEU A 240 -9.15 -18.80 6.39
N GLU A 241 -10.27 -19.31 6.86
CA GLU A 241 -10.50 -20.74 7.07
C GLU A 241 -10.64 -21.47 5.73
N PRO A 242 -10.57 -22.84 5.71
CA PRO A 242 -10.80 -23.60 4.49
C PRO A 242 -12.15 -23.27 3.85
N PHE A 243 -12.14 -23.05 2.56
CA PHE A 243 -13.32 -22.70 1.77
C PHE A 243 -13.43 -23.60 0.53
N THR A 244 -14.56 -23.50 -0.15
CA THR A 244 -14.86 -24.26 -1.37
C THR A 244 -14.88 -23.35 -2.60
N VAL A 245 -14.92 -23.93 -3.81
CA VAL A 245 -15.06 -23.17 -5.06
C VAL A 245 -16.30 -22.27 -5.05
N LEU A 246 -17.35 -22.67 -4.34
CA LEU A 246 -18.62 -21.92 -4.23
C LEU A 246 -18.47 -20.65 -3.40
N ASP A 247 -17.49 -20.61 -2.49
CA ASP A 247 -17.21 -19.45 -1.64
C ASP A 247 -16.39 -18.37 -2.39
N VAL A 248 -15.65 -18.75 -3.46
CA VAL A 248 -14.71 -17.87 -4.18
C VAL A 248 -15.36 -16.57 -4.70
N PRO A 249 -16.54 -16.59 -5.37
CA PRO A 249 -17.14 -15.35 -5.85
C PRO A 249 -17.48 -14.37 -4.73
N SER A 250 -17.98 -14.87 -3.59
CA SER A 250 -18.29 -14.05 -2.42
C SER A 250 -17.05 -13.46 -1.78
N LEU A 251 -16.01 -14.30 -1.55
CA LEU A 251 -14.73 -13.86 -1.01
C LEU A 251 -14.06 -12.80 -1.89
N SER A 252 -14.04 -13.02 -3.22
CA SER A 252 -13.47 -12.06 -4.16
C SER A 252 -14.24 -10.74 -4.14
N PHE A 253 -15.57 -10.78 -4.21
CA PHE A 253 -16.41 -9.58 -4.15
C PHE A 253 -16.15 -8.78 -2.86
N GLN A 254 -16.13 -9.46 -1.71
CA GLN A 254 -15.94 -8.83 -0.41
C GLN A 254 -14.52 -8.27 -0.23
N LEU A 255 -13.50 -8.95 -0.78
CA LEU A 255 -12.11 -8.47 -0.76
C LEU A 255 -11.98 -7.10 -1.44
N PHE A 256 -12.63 -6.91 -2.60
CA PHE A 256 -12.58 -5.63 -3.33
C PHE A 256 -13.58 -4.59 -2.82
N ASN A 257 -14.62 -5.01 -2.10
CA ASN A 257 -15.67 -4.13 -1.58
C ASN A 257 -15.49 -3.73 -0.11
N LYS A 258 -14.32 -3.97 0.49
CA LYS A 258 -13.99 -3.66 1.89
C LYS A 258 -14.89 -4.35 2.94
N THR A 259 -15.42 -5.51 2.63
CA THR A 259 -16.35 -6.25 3.51
C THR A 259 -15.90 -7.69 3.75
N ILE A 260 -14.62 -7.99 3.52
CA ILE A 260 -14.07 -9.34 3.68
C ILE A 260 -14.20 -9.84 5.13
N ASP A 261 -14.10 -8.95 6.10
CA ASP A 261 -14.26 -9.18 7.53
C ASP A 261 -15.67 -9.65 7.92
N GLN A 262 -16.67 -9.47 7.04
CA GLN A 262 -18.05 -9.95 7.22
C GLN A 262 -18.28 -11.37 6.67
N ASN A 263 -17.26 -11.98 6.04
CA ASN A 263 -17.41 -13.34 5.50
C ASN A 263 -17.37 -14.39 6.61
N SER A 264 -18.24 -15.40 6.54
CA SER A 264 -18.32 -16.48 7.53
C SER A 264 -17.05 -17.36 7.62
N ARG A 265 -16.22 -17.37 6.56
CA ARG A 265 -14.94 -18.08 6.51
C ARG A 265 -13.77 -17.25 7.05
N ILE A 266 -14.03 -16.01 7.44
CA ILE A 266 -13.02 -15.09 7.96
C ILE A 266 -13.18 -14.96 9.47
N LYS A 267 -12.05 -15.05 10.17
CA LYS A 267 -11.92 -14.67 11.58
C LYS A 267 -10.99 -13.47 11.64
N THR A 268 -11.40 -12.45 12.38
CA THR A 268 -10.60 -11.24 12.57
C THR A 268 -10.48 -10.93 14.07
N PHE A 269 -9.32 -10.43 14.45
CA PHE A 269 -9.10 -9.82 15.75
C PHE A 269 -7.95 -8.78 15.63
N ARG A 270 -7.82 -7.94 16.65
CA ARG A 270 -6.82 -6.88 16.69
C ARG A 270 -5.87 -7.12 17.85
N THR A 271 -4.59 -6.91 17.63
CA THR A 271 -3.56 -7.12 18.66
C THR A 271 -2.30 -6.36 18.35
N LYS A 272 -1.44 -6.19 19.35
CA LYS A 272 -0.10 -5.61 19.17
C LYS A 272 0.92 -6.65 18.75
N LYS A 273 0.73 -7.89 19.19
CA LYS A 273 1.72 -8.96 18.99
C LYS A 273 1.04 -10.32 18.88
N ILE A 274 1.55 -11.17 17.97
CA ILE A 274 1.21 -12.58 17.91
C ILE A 274 2.46 -13.44 17.69
N LYS A 275 2.37 -14.69 18.12
CA LYS A 275 3.27 -15.76 17.68
C LYS A 275 2.45 -16.79 16.91
N ILE A 276 2.93 -17.16 15.74
CA ILE A 276 2.33 -18.17 14.88
C ILE A 276 3.27 -19.37 14.85
N HIS A 277 2.79 -20.52 15.32
CA HIS A 277 3.49 -21.78 15.23
C HIS A 277 2.89 -22.68 14.16
N ARG A 278 3.73 -23.28 13.30
CA ARG A 278 3.35 -24.23 12.25
C ARG A 278 4.24 -25.49 12.29
N SER A 279 3.72 -26.61 11.74
CA SER A 279 4.38 -27.91 11.82
C SER A 279 5.73 -27.98 11.11
N LYS A 280 5.92 -27.19 10.04
CA LYS A 280 7.13 -27.19 9.19
C LYS A 280 7.49 -25.77 8.74
N PRO A 281 8.77 -25.49 8.43
CA PRO A 281 9.18 -24.26 7.76
C PRO A 281 8.47 -24.09 6.42
N GLY A 282 8.26 -22.84 6.01
CA GLY A 282 7.59 -22.53 4.75
C GLY A 282 7.72 -21.05 4.39
N VAL A 283 7.03 -20.65 3.35
CA VAL A 283 7.04 -19.24 2.90
C VAL A 283 6.25 -18.36 3.87
N MET A 284 6.73 -17.15 4.08
CA MET A 284 6.03 -16.01 4.63
C MET A 284 6.29 -14.80 3.72
N HIS A 285 5.53 -13.74 3.84
CA HIS A 285 5.76 -12.50 3.09
C HIS A 285 5.68 -11.27 3.98
N TYR A 286 6.30 -10.19 3.52
CA TYR A 286 6.15 -8.84 4.04
C TYR A 286 6.01 -7.87 2.87
N ASP A 287 4.99 -7.03 2.88
CA ASP A 287 4.64 -6.09 1.80
C ASP A 287 4.68 -6.70 0.38
N GLY A 288 4.34 -7.99 0.27
CA GLY A 288 4.33 -8.74 -0.98
C GLY A 288 5.67 -9.42 -1.34
N ASP A 289 6.76 -9.18 -0.61
CA ASP A 289 8.05 -9.84 -0.82
C ASP A 289 8.11 -11.17 -0.08
N PRO A 290 8.30 -12.30 -0.79
CA PRO A 290 8.35 -13.63 -0.18
C PRO A 290 9.71 -13.92 0.45
N ILE A 291 9.69 -14.62 1.59
CA ILE A 291 10.88 -15.11 2.28
C ILE A 291 10.60 -16.47 2.94
N MET A 292 11.62 -17.29 3.09
CA MET A 292 11.52 -18.52 3.87
C MET A 292 11.54 -18.23 5.38
N GLY A 293 10.52 -18.70 6.10
CA GLY A 293 10.43 -18.60 7.55
C GLY A 293 10.51 -19.96 8.24
N GLY A 294 10.84 -19.95 9.54
CA GLY A 294 10.87 -21.12 10.41
C GLY A 294 9.47 -21.66 10.74
N LYS A 295 9.43 -22.48 11.79
CA LYS A 295 8.17 -22.97 12.37
C LYS A 295 7.50 -21.92 13.24
N ASP A 296 8.31 -21.13 13.92
CA ASP A 296 7.89 -20.08 14.85
C ASP A 296 8.05 -18.74 14.15
N ILE A 297 6.98 -17.97 14.11
CA ILE A 297 6.92 -16.68 13.44
C ILE A 297 6.33 -15.69 14.44
N GLU A 298 7.09 -14.65 14.73
CA GLU A 298 6.65 -13.56 15.59
C GLU A 298 6.26 -12.36 14.74
N VAL A 299 5.09 -11.80 15.01
CA VAL A 299 4.62 -10.56 14.38
C VAL A 299 4.27 -9.57 15.47
N GLU A 300 4.83 -8.36 15.38
CA GLU A 300 4.54 -7.28 16.32
C GLU A 300 4.34 -5.95 15.60
N LEU A 301 3.52 -5.08 16.18
CA LEU A 301 3.33 -3.71 15.73
C LEU A 301 4.09 -2.75 16.63
N ILE A 302 4.81 -1.82 16.00
CA ILE A 302 5.58 -0.75 16.66
C ILE A 302 4.90 0.58 16.33
N PRO A 303 4.36 1.28 17.34
CA PRO A 303 3.69 2.55 17.10
C PRO A 303 4.68 3.68 16.78
N HIS A 304 4.21 4.63 15.97
CA HIS A 304 4.89 5.92 15.71
C HIS A 304 6.34 5.78 15.25
N GLY A 305 6.60 4.88 14.30
CA GLY A 305 7.97 4.57 13.88
C GLY A 305 8.41 5.20 12.57
N LEU A 306 7.50 5.70 11.73
CA LEU A 306 7.83 6.26 10.42
C LEU A 306 7.12 7.59 10.16
N ASN A 307 7.88 8.64 9.91
CA ASN A 307 7.36 9.92 9.42
C ASN A 307 7.05 9.81 7.92
N ILE A 308 5.85 10.20 7.52
CA ILE A 308 5.40 10.11 6.12
C ILE A 308 4.64 11.36 5.70
N ILE A 309 4.84 11.80 4.45
CA ILE A 309 4.10 12.91 3.86
C ILE A 309 2.69 12.45 3.49
N VAL A 310 1.69 13.17 3.96
CA VAL A 310 0.27 12.93 3.70
C VAL A 310 -0.41 14.20 3.22
N SER A 311 -1.61 14.07 2.65
CA SER A 311 -2.44 15.24 2.33
C SER A 311 -3.24 15.68 3.54
N ASP A 312 -3.29 16.99 3.79
CA ASP A 312 -4.17 17.59 4.80
C ASP A 312 -5.65 17.54 4.42
N LYS A 313 -5.93 17.38 3.12
CA LYS A 313 -7.29 17.31 2.62
C LYS A 313 -7.84 15.92 2.89
N LYS A 314 -8.68 15.78 3.93
CA LYS A 314 -9.58 14.62 4.03
C LYS A 314 -10.46 14.64 2.76
N LYS A 315 -10.15 13.77 1.80
CA LYS A 315 -11.12 13.49 0.74
C LYS A 315 -12.33 12.89 1.44
N GLU A 316 -13.46 13.58 1.39
CA GLU A 316 -14.74 12.97 1.68
C GLU A 316 -14.81 11.69 0.83
N ASN A 317 -15.15 10.59 1.47
CA ASN A 317 -15.28 9.29 0.80
C ASN A 317 -16.36 9.44 -0.27
N GLU A 318 -15.96 9.78 -1.51
CA GLU A 318 -16.87 9.60 -2.62
C GLU A 318 -17.21 8.11 -2.71
N PRO A 319 -18.51 7.77 -2.75
CA PRO A 319 -18.91 6.37 -2.89
C PRO A 319 -18.34 5.86 -4.22
N PHE A 320 -17.34 5.01 -4.10
CA PHE A 320 -16.66 4.40 -5.24
C PHE A 320 -17.70 3.64 -6.06
N SER A 321 -18.02 4.11 -7.25
CA SER A 321 -19.03 3.42 -8.07
C SER A 321 -18.45 2.09 -8.54
N LEU A 322 -19.16 1.00 -8.26
CA LEU A 322 -18.83 -0.37 -8.72
C LEU A 322 -18.53 -0.41 -10.23
N LEU A 323 -19.18 0.48 -11.00
CA LEU A 323 -18.98 0.64 -12.44
C LEU A 323 -17.60 1.21 -12.82
N GLN A 324 -17.01 2.08 -11.97
CA GLN A 324 -15.65 2.58 -12.20
C GLN A 324 -14.60 1.51 -11.93
N GLN A 325 -14.77 0.70 -10.88
CA GLN A 325 -13.87 -0.43 -10.61
C GLN A 325 -13.91 -1.45 -11.74
N ILE A 326 -15.10 -1.81 -12.19
CA ILE A 326 -15.30 -2.72 -13.32
C ILE A 326 -14.68 -2.15 -14.60
N SER A 327 -14.85 -0.85 -14.85
CA SER A 327 -14.26 -0.15 -16.01
C SER A 327 -12.72 -0.14 -15.96
N GLU A 328 -12.12 0.10 -14.79
CA GLU A 328 -10.65 0.06 -14.64
C GLU A 328 -10.09 -1.35 -14.81
N ILE A 329 -10.79 -2.37 -14.30
CA ILE A 329 -10.45 -3.78 -14.49
C ILE A 329 -10.47 -4.14 -15.99
N PHE A 330 -11.51 -3.69 -16.73
CA PHE A 330 -11.64 -3.98 -18.16
C PHE A 330 -10.78 -3.08 -19.06
N SER A 331 -10.45 -1.85 -18.66
CA SER A 331 -9.59 -0.96 -19.44
C SER A 331 -8.11 -1.41 -19.45
N GLY A 332 -7.67 -2.14 -18.43
CA GLY A 332 -6.36 -2.81 -18.40
C GLY A 332 -6.25 -4.02 -19.34
N MET A 333 -7.37 -4.59 -19.75
CA MET A 333 -7.48 -5.70 -20.70
C MET A 333 -7.53 -5.18 -22.14
N LYS A 334 -6.39 -4.77 -22.73
CA LYS A 334 -6.31 -4.67 -24.18
C LYS A 334 -6.33 -6.09 -24.76
N PRO A 335 -7.37 -6.49 -25.53
CA PRO A 335 -7.34 -7.79 -26.18
C PRO A 335 -6.23 -7.76 -27.24
N LYS A 336 -5.20 -8.60 -27.09
CA LYS A 336 -4.46 -9.07 -28.25
C LYS A 336 -5.46 -9.91 -29.05
N ALA A 337 -6.05 -9.30 -30.04
CA ALA A 337 -6.82 -10.01 -31.06
C ALA A 337 -5.83 -10.92 -31.80
N GLU A 338 -5.99 -12.20 -31.60
CA GLU A 338 -5.52 -13.35 -32.36
C GLU A 338 -4.96 -14.41 -31.42
N THR A 339 -5.83 -15.25 -30.86
CA THR A 339 -5.67 -16.68 -30.51
C THR A 339 -6.66 -17.22 -29.49
N PHE A 340 -7.73 -16.51 -29.13
CA PHE A 340 -8.68 -17.00 -28.09
C PHE A 340 -10.09 -17.36 -28.63
N ALA A 341 -10.28 -17.47 -29.93
CA ALA A 341 -11.62 -17.55 -30.54
C ALA A 341 -12.30 -18.95 -30.48
N PHE A 342 -11.70 -20.01 -29.93
CA PHE A 342 -12.30 -21.35 -30.15
C PHE A 342 -12.54 -22.26 -28.92
N ARG A 343 -12.38 -21.79 -27.66
CA ARG A 343 -12.66 -22.68 -26.50
C ARG A 343 -13.58 -22.16 -25.40
N HIS A 344 -14.09 -20.96 -25.43
CA HIS A 344 -14.91 -20.41 -24.32
C HIS A 344 -16.21 -19.69 -24.73
N SER A 345 -16.83 -20.03 -25.85
CA SER A 345 -18.13 -19.46 -26.26
C SER A 345 -19.24 -19.68 -25.23
N HIS A 346 -19.26 -20.80 -24.52
CA HIS A 346 -20.30 -21.12 -23.53
C HIS A 346 -20.19 -20.32 -22.22
N LEU A 347 -19.00 -20.07 -21.73
CA LEU A 347 -18.79 -19.29 -20.50
C LEU A 347 -19.03 -17.80 -20.70
N PHE A 348 -18.72 -17.28 -21.89
CA PHE A 348 -18.94 -15.89 -22.24
C PHE A 348 -20.44 -15.54 -22.37
N GLU A 349 -21.25 -16.45 -22.93
CA GLU A 349 -22.72 -16.28 -23.01
C GLU A 349 -23.40 -16.43 -21.64
N LEU A 350 -22.90 -17.32 -20.75
CA LEU A 350 -23.40 -17.42 -19.38
C LEU A 350 -23.17 -16.12 -18.58
N ASN A 351 -21.97 -15.54 -18.67
CA ASN A 351 -21.64 -14.28 -18.00
C ASN A 351 -22.47 -13.09 -18.54
N LYS A 352 -22.71 -13.05 -19.84
CA LYS A 352 -23.57 -12.01 -20.46
C LYS A 352 -25.04 -12.12 -20.00
N SER A 353 -25.52 -13.36 -19.81
CA SER A 353 -26.88 -13.59 -19.30
C SER A 353 -27.01 -13.24 -17.82
N LEU A 354 -25.98 -13.52 -17.02
CA LEU A 354 -25.93 -13.17 -15.58
C LEU A 354 -25.89 -11.64 -15.38
N LEU A 355 -25.05 -10.94 -16.14
CA LEU A 355 -24.96 -9.48 -16.11
C LEU A 355 -26.27 -8.79 -16.53
N ARG A 356 -26.96 -9.33 -17.54
CA ARG A 356 -28.30 -8.83 -17.93
C ARG A 356 -29.37 -9.10 -16.85
N ARG A 357 -29.29 -10.20 -16.12
CA ARG A 357 -30.21 -10.48 -14.99
C ARG A 357 -29.94 -9.58 -13.78
N LEU A 358 -28.66 -9.31 -13.46
CA LEU A 358 -28.27 -8.39 -12.39
C LEU A 358 -28.68 -6.95 -12.70
N SER A 359 -28.44 -6.47 -13.93
CA SER A 359 -28.83 -5.10 -14.35
C SER A 359 -30.36 -4.90 -14.29
N LYS A 360 -31.16 -5.92 -14.68
CA LYS A 360 -32.62 -5.87 -14.54
C LYS A 360 -33.12 -5.91 -13.09
N LYS A 361 -32.38 -6.55 -12.18
CA LYS A 361 -32.71 -6.58 -10.73
C LYS A 361 -32.40 -5.24 -10.07
N ILE A 362 -31.27 -4.63 -10.41
CA ILE A 362 -30.84 -3.32 -9.89
C ILE A 362 -31.78 -2.20 -10.40
N GLY A 363 -32.16 -2.23 -11.69
CA GLY A 363 -33.12 -1.25 -12.25
C GLY A 363 -34.53 -1.34 -11.64
N ARG A 364 -34.96 -2.51 -11.14
CA ARG A 364 -36.23 -2.67 -10.43
C ARG A 364 -36.22 -2.26 -8.96
N ALA A 365 -35.04 -2.29 -8.31
CA ALA A 365 -34.86 -1.79 -6.94
C ALA A 365 -34.90 -0.26 -6.91
N SER A 366 -34.26 0.41 -7.86
CA SER A 366 -34.26 1.89 -7.96
C SER A 366 -35.62 2.50 -8.28
N CYS A 367 -36.56 1.74 -8.87
CA CYS A 367 -37.94 2.23 -9.11
C CYS A 367 -38.92 2.03 -7.95
N ARG A 368 -38.51 1.31 -6.87
CA ARG A 368 -39.39 1.12 -5.69
C ARG A 368 -39.15 2.11 -4.55
N GLU A 369 -38.10 2.91 -4.63
CA GLU A 369 -37.82 3.97 -3.63
C GLU A 369 -38.31 5.37 -4.05
N ARG A 370 -39.14 5.48 -5.10
CA ARG A 370 -39.76 6.73 -5.54
C ARG A 370 -41.27 6.58 -5.73
N VAL A 371 -41.96 6.10 -4.70
CA VAL A 371 -43.42 6.30 -4.54
C VAL A 371 -43.68 6.51 -3.04
#